data_e79653b3ff4902bf2bc07910bb84391e
#
_entry.id   e79653b3ff4902bf2bc07910bb84391e
#
_cell.length_a   1.000
_cell.length_b   1.000
_cell.length_c   1.000
_cell.angle_alpha   90.00
_cell.angle_beta   90.00
_cell.angle_gamma   90.00
#
_symmetry.space_group_name_H-M   'P 1'
#
loop_
_entity.id
_entity.type
_entity.pdbx_description
1 polymer ?
#
loop_
_entity_poly.entity_id
_entity_poly.type
_entity_poly.pdbx_seq_one_letter_code
_entity_poly.pdbx_strand_id
1 'polypeptide(L)' 'MHASGVLMGFDPGLSDRYRGRLQEFGFHFGEQVSCQHRTGFGAPRVYRVSNATYSLDQELAEHILVQLVVSEPHA' A
#
# COMPACT_ATOMS: atom_id res chain seq x y z
N MET A 1 10.45 -7.47 6.33
CA MET A 1 9.46 -8.37 5.73
C MET A 1 8.76 -7.66 4.59
N HIS A 2 8.68 -8.32 3.45
CA HIS A 2 8.04 -7.77 2.25
C HIS A 2 6.76 -8.51 1.94
N ALA A 3 5.77 -7.78 1.49
CA ALA A 3 4.55 -8.36 0.99
C ALA A 3 4.19 -7.67 -0.32
N SER A 4 3.79 -8.45 -1.30
CA SER A 4 3.32 -7.93 -2.58
C SER A 4 1.83 -8.11 -2.70
N GLY A 5 1.19 -7.22 -3.39
CA GLY A 5 -0.25 -7.31 -3.57
C GLY A 5 -0.73 -6.45 -4.70
N VAL A 6 -2.04 -6.46 -4.87
CA VAL A 6 -2.72 -5.68 -5.88
C VAL A 6 -3.61 -4.68 -5.16
N LEU A 7 -3.54 -3.43 -5.56
CA LEU A 7 -4.35 -2.39 -4.95
C LEU A 7 -5.82 -2.59 -5.32
N MET A 8 -6.66 -2.70 -4.31
CA MET A 8 -8.08 -2.90 -4.51
C MET A 8 -8.88 -1.60 -4.37
N GLY A 9 -8.28 -0.59 -3.77
CA GLY A 9 -8.95 0.68 -3.59
C GLY A 9 -8.63 1.27 -2.23
N PHE A 10 -9.53 2.11 -1.77
CA PHE A 10 -9.36 2.80 -0.51
C PHE A 10 -10.62 2.62 0.33
N ASP A 11 -10.40 2.56 1.63
CA ASP A 11 -11.45 2.53 2.62
C ASP A 11 -12.31 3.81 2.48
N PRO A 12 -13.64 3.72 2.58
CA PRO A 12 -14.49 4.91 2.46
C PRO A 12 -14.23 5.99 3.51
N GLY A 13 -13.52 5.65 4.58
CA GLY A 13 -13.13 6.66 5.57
C GLY A 13 -12.03 7.59 5.11
N LEU A 14 -11.37 7.29 3.98
CA LEU A 14 -10.33 8.14 3.46
C LEU A 14 -10.94 9.35 2.75
N SER A 15 -10.46 10.55 3.09
CA SER A 15 -10.96 11.76 2.45
C SER A 15 -10.58 11.79 0.98
N ASP A 16 -11.40 12.47 0.16
CA ASP A 16 -11.15 12.59 -1.26
C ASP A 16 -9.82 13.26 -1.55
N ARG A 17 -9.42 14.18 -0.69
CA ARG A 17 -8.17 14.89 -0.83
C ARG A 17 -6.98 13.93 -0.78
N TYR A 18 -6.96 13.05 0.21
CA TYR A 18 -5.86 12.10 0.32
C TYR A 18 -5.96 11.01 -0.74
N ARG A 19 -7.17 10.62 -1.09
CA ARG A 19 -7.36 9.65 -2.18
C ARG A 19 -6.76 10.17 -3.47
N GLY A 20 -7.05 11.43 -3.80
CA GLY A 20 -6.49 12.03 -5.00
C GLY A 20 -4.98 12.08 -5.00
N ARG A 21 -4.39 12.41 -3.86
CA ARG A 21 -2.93 12.43 -3.71
C ARG A 21 -2.32 11.07 -3.95
N LEU A 22 -2.91 10.05 -3.35
CA LEU A 22 -2.39 8.71 -3.51
C LEU A 22 -2.50 8.23 -4.95
N GLN A 23 -3.59 8.59 -5.62
CA GLN A 23 -3.75 8.25 -7.02
C GLN A 23 -2.71 8.93 -7.89
N GLU A 24 -2.34 10.16 -7.56
CA GLU A 24 -1.26 10.86 -8.26
C GLU A 24 0.07 10.15 -8.09
N PHE A 25 0.27 9.50 -6.98
CA PHE A 25 1.49 8.72 -6.73
C PHE A 25 1.52 7.40 -7.49
N GLY A 26 0.38 6.96 -8.01
CA GLY A 26 0.28 5.70 -8.73
C GLY A 26 -0.53 4.64 -8.03
N PHE A 27 -1.19 4.97 -6.94
CA PHE A 27 -2.02 4.02 -6.22
C PHE A 27 -3.37 3.90 -6.90
N HIS A 28 -3.40 3.14 -7.99
CA HIS A 28 -4.62 2.93 -8.77
C HIS A 28 -5.11 1.51 -8.59
N PHE A 29 -6.42 1.33 -8.75
CA PHE A 29 -7.04 0.01 -8.70
C PHE A 29 -6.35 -0.94 -9.69
N GLY A 30 -5.98 -2.10 -9.20
CA GLY A 30 -5.31 -3.09 -10.03
C GLY A 30 -3.80 -2.92 -10.12
N GLU A 31 -3.26 -1.86 -9.56
CA GLU A 31 -1.82 -1.62 -9.60
C GLU A 31 -1.11 -2.56 -8.63
N GLN A 32 0.02 -3.08 -9.06
CA GLN A 32 0.82 -3.93 -8.21
C GLN A 32 1.63 -3.08 -7.24
N VAL A 33 1.57 -3.42 -5.98
CA VAL A 33 2.29 -2.68 -4.94
C VAL A 33 3.08 -3.66 -4.08
N SER A 34 4.21 -3.21 -3.59
CA SER A 34 4.96 -3.91 -2.57
C SER A 34 4.90 -3.12 -1.28
N CYS A 35 4.71 -3.82 -0.18
CA CYS A 35 4.66 -3.18 1.13
C CYS A 35 5.74 -3.77 2.01
N GLN A 36 6.57 -2.92 2.58
CA GLN A 36 7.59 -3.33 3.53
C GLN A 36 7.14 -2.90 4.92
N HIS A 37 6.97 -3.87 5.80
CA HIS A 37 6.64 -3.59 7.18
C HIS A 37 7.91 -3.32 7.95
N ARG A 38 7.91 -2.25 8.72
CA ARG A 38 8.99 -1.98 9.64
C ARG A 38 8.56 -2.42 11.03
N THR A 39 9.53 -2.89 11.80
CA THR A 39 9.25 -3.24 13.18
C THR A 39 9.27 -1.95 14.01
N GLY A 40 8.43 -1.92 15.02
CA GLY A 40 8.34 -0.78 15.90
C GLY A 40 6.94 -0.20 15.94
N PHE A 41 6.55 0.23 17.11
CA PHE A 41 5.22 0.79 17.30
C PHE A 41 5.10 2.13 16.59
N GLY A 42 4.09 2.27 15.76
CA GLY A 42 3.87 3.52 15.03
C GLY A 42 4.80 3.78 13.88
N ALA A 43 5.62 2.78 13.51
CA ALA A 43 6.53 2.96 12.39
C ALA A 43 5.75 3.10 11.08
N PRO A 44 6.19 3.98 10.18
CA PRO A 44 5.51 4.15 8.91
C PRO A 44 5.65 2.91 8.03
N ARG A 45 4.67 2.72 7.15
CA ARG A 45 4.73 1.65 6.16
C ARG A 45 5.35 2.18 4.89
N VAL A 46 6.18 1.36 4.29
CA VAL A 46 6.86 1.73 3.05
C VAL A 46 6.23 0.97 1.90
N TYR A 47 5.74 1.72 0.93
CA TYR A 47 5.13 1.14 -0.25
C TYR A 47 5.96 1.45 -1.47
N ARG A 48 6.06 0.46 -2.34
CA ARG A 48 6.68 0.67 -3.63
C ARG A 48 5.62 0.47 -4.70
N VAL A 49 5.40 1.51 -5.50
CA VAL A 49 4.42 1.49 -6.58
C VAL A 49 4.95 2.34 -7.72
N SER A 50 4.77 1.86 -8.96
CA SER A 50 5.18 2.59 -10.17
C SER A 50 6.64 3.04 -10.11
N ASN A 51 7.53 2.18 -9.65
CA ASN A 51 8.97 2.44 -9.56
C ASN A 51 9.36 3.55 -8.58
N ALA A 52 8.43 3.92 -7.71
CA ALA A 52 8.70 4.91 -6.67
C ALA A 52 8.42 4.29 -5.32
N THR A 53 9.10 4.80 -4.31
CA THR A 53 8.94 4.33 -2.94
C THR A 53 8.38 5.45 -2.10
N TYR A 54 7.32 5.14 -1.36
CA TYR A 54 6.65 6.12 -0.50
C TYR A 54 6.60 5.59 0.92
N SER A 55 6.88 6.48 1.85
CA SER A 55 6.73 6.18 3.27
C SER A 55 5.47 6.87 3.74
N LEU A 56 4.48 6.07 4.14
CA LEU A 56 3.18 6.60 4.58
C LEU A 56 3.01 6.32 6.06
N ASP A 57 2.49 7.30 6.78
CA ASP A 57 2.23 7.06 8.19
C ASP A 57 1.16 5.98 8.34
N GLN A 58 1.15 5.36 9.52
CA GLN A 58 0.30 4.22 9.76
C GLN A 58 -1.18 4.57 9.62
N GLU A 59 -1.57 5.75 10.05
CA GLU A 59 -2.95 6.17 9.99
C GLU A 59 -3.44 6.25 8.55
N LEU A 60 -2.63 6.84 7.67
CA LEU A 60 -2.98 6.93 6.25
C LEU A 60 -2.95 5.56 5.59
N ALA A 61 -1.95 4.75 5.92
CA ALA A 61 -1.78 3.43 5.30
C ALA A 61 -2.94 2.50 5.61
N GLU A 62 -3.60 2.66 6.74
CA GLU A 62 -4.74 1.82 7.11
C GLU A 62 -5.91 1.93 6.15
N HIS A 63 -5.98 3.02 5.38
CA HIS A 63 -7.07 3.23 4.43
C HIS A 63 -6.78 2.63 3.06
N ILE A 64 -5.60 2.08 2.86
CA ILE A 64 -5.22 1.48 1.57
C ILE A 64 -5.55 0.00 1.62
N LEU A 65 -6.42 -0.42 0.70
CA LEU A 65 -6.88 -1.80 0.65
C LEU A 65 -6.08 -2.54 -0.41
N VAL A 66 -5.33 -3.54 0.03
CA VAL A 66 -4.46 -4.33 -0.83
C VAL A 66 -4.82 -5.79 -0.67
N GLN A 67 -4.99 -6.48 -1.79
CA GLN A 67 -5.13 -7.92 -1.79
C GLN A 67 -3.74 -8.53 -1.91
N LEU A 68 -3.31 -9.22 -0.88
CA LEU A 68 -1.99 -9.81 -0.89
C LEU A 68 -1.92 -10.96 -1.88
N VAL A 69 -0.83 -11.01 -2.60
CA VAL A 69 -0.53 -12.12 -3.49
C VAL A 69 0.37 -13.06 -2.74
N VAL A 70 -0.13 -14.25 -2.50
CA VAL A 70 0.66 -15.28 -1.86
C VAL A 70 1.33 -16.07 -2.96
N SER A 71 2.65 -15.96 -3.00
CA SER A 71 3.43 -16.77 -3.91
C SER A 71 3.63 -18.11 -3.26
N GLU A 72 2.97 -19.14 -3.77
CA GLU A 72 3.13 -20.46 -3.20
C GLU A 72 4.46 -21.03 -3.62
N PRO A 73 5.26 -21.48 -2.66
CA PRO A 73 6.47 -22.18 -3.03
C PRO A 73 6.09 -23.50 -3.66
N HIS A 74 6.64 -23.73 -4.81
CA HIS A 74 6.44 -25.03 -5.44
C HIS A 74 7.27 -26.06 -4.72
N ALA A 75 6.61 -27.10 -4.36
CA ALA A 75 7.32 -28.20 -3.76
C ALA A 75 8.20 -28.88 -4.81
#